data_332390dd563327f51efda450e0c091b4
#
_entry.id   332390dd563327f51efda450e0c091b4
#
_cell.length_a   1.000
_cell.length_b   1.000
_cell.length_c   1.000
_cell.angle_alpha   90.00
_cell.angle_beta   90.00
_cell.angle_gamma   90.00
#
_symmetry.space_group_name_H-M   'P 1'
#
loop_
_entity.id
_entity.type
_entity.pdbx_description
1 polymer ?
#
loop_
_entity_poly.entity_id
_entity_poly.type
_entity_poly.pdbx_seq_one_letter_code
_entity_poly.pdbx_strand_id
1 'polypeptide(L)'
;MSAAAVIRSIQSKASAREAKHAQRFFKTGKGEYGYGDIFLGVRVPQVRKIATANKDLALPEVEKLIASKFHEVRLCGLVILTFKYKASRDAIVHKKLFDFYLKQLKAGRINNWDLIDVTAPIIGQHLIGSRSSMQLLKKLAKSKSVWQRRASIMFTFAYLRAGEVKPTIEISKMLLTDDHDLIQKAVGWALREVGKVDSKLLRDFLKKNLNNTSRTTLRYAIEKFSKTERNRWLSA
;
A
#
# COMPACT_ATOMS: atom_id res chain seq x y z
N MET A 1 25.46 -0.35 12.67
CA MET A 1 24.10 -0.18 13.22
C MET A 1 23.37 -1.51 13.20
N SER A 2 22.49 -1.80 14.17
CA SER A 2 21.76 -3.07 14.26
C SER A 2 20.25 -2.84 14.41
N ALA A 3 19.45 -3.84 14.04
CA ALA A 3 17.98 -3.82 14.25
C ALA A 3 17.63 -3.59 15.72
N ALA A 4 18.38 -4.20 16.65
CA ALA A 4 18.14 -4.02 18.09
C ALA A 4 18.27 -2.56 18.54
N ALA A 5 19.24 -1.83 18.02
CA ALA A 5 19.41 -0.40 18.32
C ALA A 5 18.23 0.43 17.79
N VAL A 6 17.78 0.13 16.56
CA VAL A 6 16.60 0.79 15.95
C VAL A 6 15.34 0.50 16.76
N ILE A 7 15.11 -0.75 17.16
CA ILE A 7 13.97 -1.15 17.98
C ILE A 7 13.95 -0.37 19.30
N ARG A 8 15.09 -0.32 20.02
CA ARG A 8 15.20 0.48 21.26
C ARG A 8 14.90 1.95 21.03
N SER A 9 15.39 2.53 19.92
CA SER A 9 15.10 3.92 19.56
C SER A 9 13.61 4.18 19.30
N ILE A 10 12.88 3.23 18.72
CA ILE A 10 11.44 3.34 18.54
C ILE A 10 10.73 3.17 19.88
N GLN A 11 11.09 2.16 20.67
CA GLN A 11 10.50 1.89 21.98
C GLN A 11 10.67 3.06 22.95
N SER A 12 11.78 3.78 22.92
CA SER A 12 12.00 4.97 23.77
C SER A 12 11.04 6.14 23.46
N LYS A 13 10.29 6.07 22.35
CA LYS A 13 9.27 7.05 21.95
C LYS A 13 7.84 6.51 22.11
N ALA A 14 7.69 5.32 22.72
CA ALA A 14 6.40 4.69 22.92
C ALA A 14 5.46 5.53 23.79
N SER A 15 4.17 5.47 23.49
CA SER A 15 3.09 6.14 24.24
C SER A 15 1.88 5.23 24.34
N ALA A 16 1.54 4.81 25.55
CA ALA A 16 0.39 3.94 25.79
C ALA A 16 -0.94 4.59 25.32
N ARG A 17 -1.08 5.91 25.47
CA ARG A 17 -2.24 6.67 24.99
C ARG A 17 -2.37 6.61 23.48
N GLU A 18 -1.30 6.89 22.75
CA GLU A 18 -1.28 6.87 21.29
C GLU A 18 -1.42 5.43 20.75
N ALA A 19 -0.85 4.44 21.45
CA ALA A 19 -1.02 3.03 21.11
C ALA A 19 -2.49 2.59 21.15
N LYS A 20 -3.22 2.96 22.22
CA LYS A 20 -4.66 2.69 22.37
C LYS A 20 -5.49 3.37 21.26
N HIS A 21 -5.11 4.59 20.85
CA HIS A 21 -5.75 5.29 19.75
C HIS A 21 -5.46 4.57 18.41
N ALA A 22 -4.21 4.20 18.16
CA ALA A 22 -3.79 3.48 16.94
C ALA A 22 -4.51 2.13 16.82
N GLN A 23 -4.60 1.35 17.89
CA GLN A 23 -5.32 0.07 17.90
C GLN A 23 -6.78 0.20 17.41
N ARG A 24 -7.51 1.21 17.88
CA ARG A 24 -8.89 1.47 17.41
C ARG A 24 -8.93 1.91 15.96
N PHE A 25 -8.02 2.81 15.56
CA PHE A 25 -7.94 3.33 14.18
C PHE A 25 -7.61 2.22 13.18
N PHE A 26 -6.68 1.33 13.51
CA PHE A 26 -6.25 0.21 12.67
C PHE A 26 -7.08 -1.05 12.86
N LYS A 27 -8.18 -0.97 13.62
CA LYS A 27 -9.14 -2.07 13.80
C LYS A 27 -8.45 -3.38 14.22
N THR A 28 -7.87 -3.40 15.42
CA THR A 28 -7.12 -4.57 15.92
C THR A 28 -7.97 -5.50 16.81
N GLY A 29 -9.27 -5.25 16.93
CA GLY A 29 -10.20 -6.09 17.67
C GLY A 29 -10.39 -7.47 17.04
N LYS A 30 -10.91 -8.42 17.82
CA LYS A 30 -11.18 -9.78 17.34
C LYS A 30 -12.13 -9.75 16.13
N GLY A 31 -11.73 -10.41 15.04
CA GLY A 31 -12.49 -10.44 13.78
C GLY A 31 -12.27 -9.24 12.87
N GLU A 32 -11.49 -8.25 13.27
CA GLU A 32 -11.15 -7.09 12.45
C GLU A 32 -9.87 -7.34 11.63
N TYR A 33 -9.65 -6.54 10.58
CA TYR A 33 -8.55 -6.76 9.62
C TYR A 33 -7.14 -6.60 10.22
N GLY A 34 -6.99 -5.80 11.27
CA GLY A 34 -5.73 -5.57 12.00
C GLY A 34 -5.56 -6.46 13.23
N TYR A 35 -6.41 -7.49 13.40
CA TYR A 35 -6.34 -8.36 14.57
C TYR A 35 -4.93 -8.94 14.77
N GLY A 36 -4.44 -8.83 16.01
CA GLY A 36 -3.11 -9.30 16.40
C GLY A 36 -1.98 -8.30 16.14
N ASP A 37 -2.26 -7.14 15.53
CA ASP A 37 -1.26 -6.08 15.36
C ASP A 37 -1.03 -5.31 16.67
N ILE A 38 0.23 -5.07 17.03
CA ILE A 38 0.63 -4.45 18.30
C ILE A 38 1.29 -3.11 18.01
N PHE A 39 0.72 -2.05 18.60
CA PHE A 39 1.21 -0.68 18.44
C PHE A 39 1.98 -0.21 19.68
N LEU A 40 3.09 0.49 19.45
CA LEU A 40 3.87 1.21 20.47
C LEU A 40 3.34 2.64 20.69
N GLY A 41 2.56 3.17 19.75
CA GLY A 41 2.05 4.54 19.76
C GLY A 41 3.10 5.59 19.38
N VAL A 42 4.02 5.23 18.47
CA VAL A 42 5.02 6.17 17.95
C VAL A 42 4.50 6.80 16.66
N ARG A 43 4.40 8.13 16.63
CA ARG A 43 3.87 8.85 15.46
C ARG A 43 4.74 8.66 14.23
N VAL A 44 4.11 8.56 13.07
CA VAL A 44 4.78 8.34 11.76
C VAL A 44 5.96 9.28 11.49
N PRO A 45 5.91 10.60 11.79
CA PRO A 45 7.06 11.48 11.60
C PRO A 45 8.28 11.05 12.43
N GLN A 46 8.09 10.54 13.64
CA GLN A 46 9.17 10.05 14.49
C GLN A 46 9.75 8.75 13.92
N VAL A 47 8.90 7.82 13.47
CA VAL A 47 9.32 6.59 12.79
C VAL A 47 10.15 6.92 11.55
N ARG A 48 9.72 7.88 10.74
CA ARG A 48 10.44 8.33 9.55
C ARG A 48 11.80 8.96 9.89
N LYS A 49 11.88 9.76 10.95
CA LYS A 49 13.15 10.33 11.43
C LYS A 49 14.15 9.24 11.82
N ILE A 50 13.68 8.22 12.55
CA ILE A 50 14.51 7.06 12.92
C ILE A 50 14.93 6.28 11.66
N ALA A 51 14.01 6.03 10.72
CA ALA A 51 14.33 5.36 9.47
C ALA A 51 15.37 6.12 8.64
N THR A 52 15.26 7.44 8.56
CA THR A 52 16.24 8.29 7.84
C THR A 52 17.64 8.19 8.46
N ALA A 53 17.73 8.23 9.79
CA ALA A 53 19.00 8.09 10.51
C ALA A 53 19.64 6.69 10.34
N ASN A 54 18.84 5.68 9.90
CA ASN A 54 19.28 4.30 9.74
C ASN A 54 19.12 3.78 8.29
N LYS A 55 19.05 4.67 7.29
CA LYS A 55 18.82 4.32 5.87
C LYS A 55 19.84 3.33 5.30
N ASP A 56 21.06 3.32 5.85
CA ASP A 56 22.16 2.47 5.40
C ASP A 56 22.20 1.09 6.10
N LEU A 57 21.23 0.81 6.98
CA LEU A 57 21.13 -0.48 7.70
C LEU A 57 21.14 -1.65 6.71
N ALA A 58 21.96 -2.68 6.97
CA ALA A 58 22.07 -3.85 6.08
C ALA A 58 20.73 -4.58 5.90
N LEU A 59 20.48 -5.17 4.73
CA LEU A 59 19.21 -5.81 4.39
C LEU A 59 18.79 -6.93 5.38
N PRO A 60 19.71 -7.77 5.92
CA PRO A 60 19.35 -8.74 6.97
C PRO A 60 18.84 -8.08 8.26
N GLU A 61 19.37 -6.92 8.62
CA GLU A 61 18.88 -6.16 9.78
C GLU A 61 17.50 -5.51 9.49
N VAL A 62 17.28 -5.02 8.25
CA VAL A 62 15.97 -4.54 7.80
C VAL A 62 14.93 -5.69 7.86
N GLU A 63 15.31 -6.92 7.50
CA GLU A 63 14.42 -8.08 7.62
C GLU A 63 13.98 -8.33 9.07
N LYS A 64 14.90 -8.18 10.05
CA LYS A 64 14.57 -8.30 11.48
C LYS A 64 13.57 -7.22 11.93
N LEU A 65 13.67 -5.99 11.41
CA LEU A 65 12.68 -4.95 11.70
C LEU A 65 11.31 -5.31 11.12
N ILE A 66 11.25 -5.75 9.86
CA ILE A 66 9.99 -6.11 9.19
C ILE A 66 9.36 -7.38 9.80
N ALA A 67 10.15 -8.24 10.43
CA ALA A 67 9.67 -9.41 11.17
C ALA A 67 9.19 -9.11 12.59
N SER A 68 9.27 -7.85 13.05
CA SER A 68 8.86 -7.46 14.40
C SER A 68 7.35 -7.63 14.62
N LYS A 69 6.96 -7.97 15.85
CA LYS A 69 5.57 -7.95 16.29
C LYS A 69 4.98 -6.52 16.39
N PHE A 70 5.84 -5.50 16.51
CA PHE A 70 5.41 -4.11 16.65
C PHE A 70 5.22 -3.46 15.29
N HIS A 71 4.07 -2.85 15.08
CA HIS A 71 3.69 -2.21 13.83
C HIS A 71 4.69 -1.13 13.38
N GLU A 72 5.04 -0.19 14.26
CA GLU A 72 5.92 0.94 13.93
C GLU A 72 7.36 0.49 13.63
N VAL A 73 7.78 -0.64 14.18
CA VAL A 73 9.08 -1.25 13.87
C VAL A 73 9.06 -1.83 12.46
N ARG A 74 7.97 -2.52 12.06
CA ARG A 74 7.79 -2.99 10.67
C ARG A 74 7.75 -1.83 9.70
N LEU A 75 6.98 -0.77 10.04
CA LEU A 75 6.90 0.45 9.24
C LEU A 75 8.30 1.07 9.05
N CYS A 76 9.11 1.18 10.10
CA CYS A 76 10.47 1.69 10.03
C CYS A 76 11.33 0.87 9.05
N GLY A 77 11.32 -0.45 9.16
CA GLY A 77 12.06 -1.35 8.25
C GLY A 77 11.63 -1.18 6.79
N LEU A 78 10.33 -1.07 6.54
CA LEU A 78 9.76 -0.85 5.21
C LEU A 78 10.12 0.53 4.64
N VAL A 79 10.12 1.58 5.45
CA VAL A 79 10.57 2.92 5.04
C VAL A 79 12.05 2.92 4.69
N ILE A 80 12.91 2.25 5.48
CA ILE A 80 14.33 2.06 5.15
C ILE A 80 14.49 1.35 3.80
N LEU A 81 13.69 0.31 3.54
CA LEU A 81 13.70 -0.39 2.25
C LEU A 81 13.38 0.56 1.08
N THR A 82 12.40 1.46 1.26
CA THR A 82 12.12 2.48 0.21
C THR A 82 13.24 3.46 -0.01
N PHE A 83 14.00 3.83 1.05
CA PHE A 83 15.17 4.68 0.90
C PHE A 83 16.28 3.97 0.11
N LYS A 84 16.54 2.70 0.40
CA LYS A 84 17.49 1.87 -0.36
C LYS A 84 17.10 1.76 -1.83
N TYR A 85 15.82 1.55 -2.10
CA TYR A 85 15.30 1.48 -3.47
C TYR A 85 15.56 2.79 -4.22
N LYS A 86 15.21 3.93 -3.61
CA LYS A 86 15.40 5.26 -4.22
C LYS A 86 16.86 5.67 -4.38
N ALA A 87 17.74 5.20 -3.51
CA ALA A 87 19.15 5.52 -3.56
C ALA A 87 19.93 4.79 -4.67
N SER A 88 19.40 3.67 -5.15
CA SER A 88 19.99 2.90 -6.26
C SER A 88 19.37 3.29 -7.61
N ARG A 89 20.16 3.18 -8.66
CA ARG A 89 19.71 3.18 -10.07
C ARG A 89 20.02 1.86 -10.77
N ASP A 90 20.60 0.90 -10.05
CA ASP A 90 20.97 -0.41 -10.56
C ASP A 90 19.73 -1.32 -10.60
N ALA A 91 19.44 -1.85 -11.78
CA ALA A 91 18.32 -2.76 -12.03
C ALA A 91 18.42 -4.08 -11.22
N ILE A 92 19.65 -4.57 -10.99
CA ILE A 92 19.91 -5.80 -10.20
C ILE A 92 19.54 -5.53 -8.74
N VAL A 93 19.96 -4.38 -8.21
CA VAL A 93 19.62 -3.95 -6.85
C VAL A 93 18.11 -3.74 -6.71
N HIS A 94 17.47 -3.07 -7.67
CA HIS A 94 16.00 -2.90 -7.68
C HIS A 94 15.27 -4.24 -7.68
N LYS A 95 15.70 -5.18 -8.51
CA LYS A 95 15.14 -6.55 -8.52
C LYS A 95 15.28 -7.23 -7.16
N LYS A 96 16.47 -7.20 -6.58
CA LYS A 96 16.74 -7.79 -5.25
C LYS A 96 15.84 -7.19 -4.15
N LEU A 97 15.66 -5.87 -4.14
CA LEU A 97 14.80 -5.19 -3.16
C LEU A 97 13.31 -5.48 -3.41
N PHE A 98 12.90 -5.59 -4.67
CA PHE A 98 11.54 -5.97 -5.04
C PHE A 98 11.23 -7.41 -4.63
N ASP A 99 12.11 -8.37 -4.94
CA ASP A 99 11.96 -9.77 -4.53
C ASP A 99 11.92 -9.90 -3.01
N PHE A 100 12.77 -9.15 -2.31
CA PHE A 100 12.76 -9.08 -0.85
C PHE A 100 11.40 -8.57 -0.33
N TYR A 101 10.85 -7.50 -0.90
CA TYR A 101 9.52 -6.99 -0.53
C TYR A 101 8.44 -8.04 -0.75
N LEU A 102 8.43 -8.71 -1.90
CA LEU A 102 7.46 -9.78 -2.20
C LEU A 102 7.58 -10.95 -1.22
N LYS A 103 8.79 -11.32 -0.80
CA LYS A 103 9.02 -12.33 0.24
C LYS A 103 8.35 -11.92 1.54
N GLN A 104 8.53 -10.67 1.99
CA GLN A 104 7.92 -10.18 3.23
C GLN A 104 6.39 -10.10 3.14
N LEU A 105 5.85 -9.68 1.99
CA LEU A 105 4.41 -9.62 1.74
C LEU A 105 3.79 -11.04 1.78
N LYS A 106 4.42 -12.02 1.12
CA LYS A 106 3.96 -13.41 1.13
C LYS A 106 4.05 -14.04 2.52
N ALA A 107 5.05 -13.68 3.30
CA ALA A 107 5.22 -14.12 4.69
C ALA A 107 4.22 -13.47 5.66
N GLY A 108 3.31 -12.60 5.19
CA GLY A 108 2.32 -11.94 6.02
C GLY A 108 2.88 -10.85 6.96
N ARG A 109 4.10 -10.39 6.72
CA ARG A 109 4.75 -9.36 7.55
C ARG A 109 4.37 -7.94 7.14
N ILE A 110 3.84 -7.76 5.92
CA ILE A 110 3.26 -6.51 5.41
C ILE A 110 1.74 -6.68 5.46
N ASN A 111 1.19 -6.56 6.64
CA ASN A 111 -0.15 -7.01 7.00
C ASN A 111 -1.05 -5.85 7.50
N ASN A 112 -0.80 -4.64 7.03
CA ASN A 112 -1.71 -3.52 7.23
C ASN A 112 -1.68 -2.58 6.02
N TRP A 113 -2.74 -1.78 5.86
CA TRP A 113 -2.94 -0.92 4.69
C TRP A 113 -1.86 0.16 4.56
N ASP A 114 -1.46 0.80 5.67
CA ASP A 114 -0.44 1.86 5.67
C ASP A 114 0.95 1.35 5.30
N LEU A 115 1.30 0.12 5.73
CA LEU A 115 2.56 -0.52 5.37
C LEU A 115 2.66 -0.72 3.85
N ILE A 116 1.54 -1.04 3.19
CA ILE A 116 1.48 -1.23 1.74
C ILE A 116 1.46 0.12 1.03
N ASP A 117 0.61 1.05 1.47
CA ASP A 117 0.35 2.31 0.77
C ASP A 117 1.57 3.23 0.71
N VAL A 118 2.40 3.21 1.76
CA VAL A 118 3.63 4.02 1.79
C VAL A 118 4.79 3.38 1.02
N THR A 119 4.72 2.09 0.70
CA THR A 119 5.86 1.35 0.13
C THR A 119 5.62 0.83 -1.27
N ALA A 120 4.47 0.20 -1.54
CA ALA A 120 4.18 -0.41 -2.84
C ALA A 120 4.29 0.57 -4.03
N PRO A 121 3.82 1.84 -3.95
CA PRO A 121 3.99 2.79 -5.05
C PRO A 121 5.44 3.14 -5.39
N ILE A 122 6.38 2.87 -4.49
CA ILE A 122 7.81 3.12 -4.69
C ILE A 122 8.48 1.86 -5.22
N ILE A 123 8.30 0.75 -4.53
CA ILE A 123 8.89 -0.55 -4.89
C ILE A 123 8.32 -1.06 -6.22
N GLY A 124 7.05 -0.74 -6.52
CA GLY A 124 6.37 -1.08 -7.76
C GLY A 124 6.99 -0.46 -9.03
N GLN A 125 7.87 0.53 -8.91
CA GLN A 125 8.61 1.08 -10.06
C GLN A 125 9.42 0.01 -10.79
N HIS A 126 9.84 -1.06 -10.10
CA HIS A 126 10.50 -2.22 -10.70
C HIS A 126 9.65 -2.92 -11.77
N LEU A 127 8.33 -2.78 -11.70
CA LEU A 127 7.41 -3.45 -12.62
C LEU A 127 7.26 -2.74 -13.97
N ILE A 128 7.62 -1.45 -14.04
CA ILE A 128 7.50 -0.64 -15.26
C ILE A 128 8.45 -1.22 -16.34
N GLY A 129 7.91 -1.45 -17.54
CA GLY A 129 8.66 -2.01 -18.66
C GLY A 129 8.92 -3.53 -18.59
N SER A 130 8.57 -4.20 -17.49
CA SER A 130 8.74 -5.66 -17.37
C SER A 130 7.59 -6.42 -18.05
N ARG A 131 7.92 -7.36 -18.93
CA ARG A 131 6.93 -8.20 -19.64
C ARG A 131 6.08 -9.07 -18.71
N SER A 132 6.60 -9.47 -17.56
CA SER A 132 5.91 -10.34 -16.60
C SER A 132 5.12 -9.57 -15.54
N SER A 133 5.17 -8.23 -15.54
CA SER A 133 4.57 -7.39 -14.51
C SER A 133 3.07 -7.61 -14.36
N MET A 134 2.34 -7.62 -15.47
CA MET A 134 0.88 -7.82 -15.44
C MET A 134 0.49 -9.22 -14.96
N GLN A 135 1.29 -10.26 -15.28
CA GLN A 135 1.05 -11.61 -14.77
C GLN A 135 1.18 -11.65 -13.25
N LEU A 136 2.21 -11.00 -12.69
CA LEU A 136 2.39 -10.88 -11.25
C LEU A 136 1.25 -10.10 -10.58
N LEU A 137 0.89 -8.93 -11.13
CA LEU A 137 -0.21 -8.12 -10.59
C LEU A 137 -1.53 -8.89 -10.57
N LYS A 138 -1.88 -9.58 -11.66
CA LYS A 138 -3.05 -10.44 -11.75
C LYS A 138 -3.02 -11.59 -10.74
N LYS A 139 -1.84 -12.21 -10.54
CA LYS A 139 -1.67 -13.26 -9.54
C LYS A 139 -1.93 -12.74 -8.12
N LEU A 140 -1.41 -11.56 -7.79
CA LEU A 140 -1.64 -10.94 -6.48
C LEU A 140 -3.11 -10.53 -6.31
N ALA A 141 -3.76 -10.00 -7.36
CA ALA A 141 -5.18 -9.62 -7.34
C ALA A 141 -6.11 -10.81 -7.07
N LYS A 142 -5.73 -12.02 -7.45
CA LYS A 142 -6.49 -13.26 -7.20
C LYS A 142 -6.17 -13.93 -5.86
N SER A 143 -5.31 -13.34 -5.05
CA SER A 143 -4.87 -13.95 -3.78
C SER A 143 -6.00 -13.97 -2.73
N LYS A 144 -6.03 -15.02 -1.90
CA LYS A 144 -6.87 -15.07 -0.69
C LYS A 144 -6.49 -14.00 0.33
N SER A 145 -5.23 -13.53 0.35
CA SER A 145 -4.75 -12.50 1.25
C SER A 145 -5.22 -11.11 0.80
N VAL A 146 -5.96 -10.41 1.64
CA VAL A 146 -6.37 -9.01 1.42
C VAL A 146 -5.15 -8.11 1.17
N TRP A 147 -4.04 -8.38 1.84
CA TRP A 147 -2.81 -7.58 1.72
C TRP A 147 -2.14 -7.76 0.36
N GLN A 148 -2.14 -8.98 -0.19
CA GLN A 148 -1.63 -9.21 -1.55
C GLN A 148 -2.54 -8.59 -2.60
N ARG A 149 -3.88 -8.67 -2.45
CA ARG A 149 -4.83 -7.98 -3.34
C ARG A 149 -4.64 -6.46 -3.27
N ARG A 150 -4.49 -5.90 -2.05
CA ARG A 150 -4.20 -4.47 -1.91
C ARG A 150 -2.86 -4.08 -2.54
N ALA A 151 -1.80 -4.86 -2.32
CA ALA A 151 -0.50 -4.61 -2.93
C ALA A 151 -0.57 -4.60 -4.46
N SER A 152 -1.39 -5.47 -5.08
CA SER A 152 -1.53 -5.51 -6.53
C SER A 152 -2.01 -4.18 -7.10
N ILE A 153 -3.05 -3.57 -6.51
CA ILE A 153 -3.55 -2.28 -6.97
C ILE A 153 -2.60 -1.13 -6.58
N MET A 154 -1.97 -1.18 -5.39
CA MET A 154 -1.05 -0.13 -4.96
C MET A 154 0.26 -0.10 -5.75
N PHE A 155 0.74 -1.22 -6.27
CA PHE A 155 1.87 -1.26 -7.20
C PHE A 155 1.57 -0.48 -8.49
N THR A 156 0.31 -0.44 -8.94
CA THR A 156 -0.05 0.29 -10.17
C THR A 156 0.10 1.81 -10.05
N PHE A 157 0.21 2.35 -8.84
CA PHE A 157 0.50 3.77 -8.64
C PHE A 157 1.89 4.19 -9.18
N ALA A 158 2.82 3.26 -9.31
CA ALA A 158 4.08 3.51 -10.01
C ALA A 158 3.84 3.82 -11.50
N TYR A 159 2.97 3.06 -12.16
CA TYR A 159 2.58 3.29 -13.55
C TYR A 159 1.83 4.61 -13.73
N LEU A 160 0.89 4.93 -12.83
CA LEU A 160 0.18 6.21 -12.86
C LEU A 160 1.13 7.41 -12.77
N ARG A 161 2.19 7.32 -11.96
CA ARG A 161 3.23 8.36 -11.88
C ARG A 161 4.06 8.47 -13.16
N ALA A 162 4.15 7.39 -13.93
CA ALA A 162 4.78 7.35 -15.25
C ALA A 162 3.82 7.73 -16.41
N GLY A 163 2.57 8.10 -16.08
CA GLY A 163 1.54 8.44 -17.07
C GLY A 163 0.83 7.23 -17.69
N GLU A 164 1.10 6.01 -17.22
CA GLU A 164 0.51 4.78 -17.73
C GLU A 164 -0.72 4.37 -16.91
N VAL A 165 -1.91 4.47 -17.49
CA VAL A 165 -3.19 4.17 -16.80
C VAL A 165 -3.66 2.72 -16.99
N LYS A 166 -3.24 2.06 -18.07
CA LYS A 166 -3.74 0.73 -18.47
C LYS A 166 -3.59 -0.34 -17.39
N PRO A 167 -2.43 -0.51 -16.70
CA PRO A 167 -2.30 -1.49 -15.62
C PRO A 167 -3.27 -1.24 -14.47
N THR A 168 -3.50 0.02 -14.11
CA THR A 168 -4.43 0.40 -13.04
C THR A 168 -5.87 0.04 -13.39
N ILE A 169 -6.31 0.34 -14.61
CA ILE A 169 -7.64 0.00 -15.11
C ILE A 169 -7.85 -1.52 -15.09
N GLU A 170 -6.87 -2.28 -15.56
CA GLU A 170 -6.98 -3.75 -15.64
C GLU A 170 -7.09 -4.39 -14.24
N ILE A 171 -6.24 -3.98 -13.30
CA ILE A 171 -6.30 -4.48 -11.93
C ILE A 171 -7.54 -3.97 -11.19
N SER A 172 -7.94 -2.70 -11.40
CA SER A 172 -9.20 -2.19 -10.84
C SER A 172 -10.41 -3.01 -11.28
N LYS A 173 -10.48 -3.38 -12.56
CA LYS A 173 -11.57 -4.22 -13.10
C LYS A 173 -11.61 -5.59 -12.42
N MET A 174 -10.46 -6.20 -12.14
CA MET A 174 -10.39 -7.50 -11.46
C MET A 174 -10.83 -7.45 -9.99
N LEU A 175 -10.59 -6.33 -9.32
CA LEU A 175 -10.89 -6.13 -7.89
C LEU A 175 -12.20 -5.38 -7.67
N LEU A 176 -12.96 -5.06 -8.71
CA LEU A 176 -14.12 -4.19 -8.64
C LEU A 176 -15.26 -4.78 -7.77
N THR A 177 -15.40 -6.09 -7.79
CA THR A 177 -16.41 -6.85 -7.02
C THR A 177 -15.86 -7.42 -5.71
N ASP A 178 -14.67 -6.98 -5.28
CA ASP A 178 -14.12 -7.40 -3.98
C ASP A 178 -15.01 -6.85 -2.85
N ASP A 179 -15.41 -7.71 -1.93
CA ASP A 179 -16.30 -7.38 -0.81
C ASP A 179 -15.57 -6.69 0.36
N HIS A 180 -14.24 -6.75 0.38
CA HIS A 180 -13.45 -6.18 1.46
C HIS A 180 -13.32 -4.65 1.35
N ASP A 181 -13.77 -3.91 2.36
CA ASP A 181 -13.78 -2.44 2.42
C ASP A 181 -12.42 -1.80 2.07
N LEU A 182 -11.32 -2.38 2.57
CA LEU A 182 -9.97 -1.88 2.26
C LEU A 182 -9.59 -2.02 0.78
N ILE A 183 -10.13 -3.01 0.06
CA ILE A 183 -9.90 -3.17 -1.38
C ILE A 183 -10.78 -2.21 -2.15
N GLN A 184 -12.05 -2.09 -1.78
CA GLN A 184 -12.97 -1.13 -2.39
C GLN A 184 -12.43 0.30 -2.33
N LYS A 185 -11.89 0.72 -1.16
CA LYS A 185 -11.24 2.03 -0.97
C LYS A 185 -10.00 2.18 -1.85
N ALA A 186 -9.15 1.15 -1.93
CA ALA A 186 -7.94 1.19 -2.74
C ALA A 186 -8.24 1.28 -4.23
N VAL A 187 -9.23 0.50 -4.72
CA VAL A 187 -9.70 0.55 -6.11
C VAL A 187 -10.28 1.93 -6.43
N GLY A 188 -11.15 2.46 -5.56
CA GLY A 188 -11.71 3.79 -5.74
C GLY A 188 -10.64 4.88 -5.77
N TRP A 189 -9.65 4.80 -4.88
CA TRP A 189 -8.50 5.71 -4.90
C TRP A 189 -7.69 5.59 -6.19
N ALA A 190 -7.37 4.38 -6.63
CA ALA A 190 -6.63 4.15 -7.88
C ALA A 190 -7.39 4.71 -9.10
N LEU A 191 -8.70 4.49 -9.18
CA LEU A 191 -9.55 5.06 -10.23
C LEU A 191 -9.59 6.59 -10.17
N ARG A 192 -9.64 7.19 -8.98
CA ARG A 192 -9.51 8.65 -8.82
C ARG A 192 -8.19 9.17 -9.37
N GLU A 193 -7.08 8.48 -9.13
CA GLU A 193 -5.78 8.86 -9.69
C GLU A 193 -5.75 8.69 -11.22
N VAL A 194 -6.38 7.64 -11.77
CA VAL A 194 -6.62 7.53 -13.23
C VAL A 194 -7.35 8.76 -13.76
N GLY A 195 -8.39 9.22 -13.07
CA GLY A 195 -9.17 10.39 -13.46
C GLY A 195 -8.39 11.71 -13.49
N LYS A 196 -7.27 11.80 -12.76
CA LYS A 196 -6.36 12.95 -12.83
C LYS A 196 -5.50 12.92 -14.10
N VAL A 197 -5.19 11.74 -14.62
CA VAL A 197 -4.42 11.55 -15.87
C VAL A 197 -5.36 11.62 -17.08
N ASP A 198 -6.48 10.90 -17.01
CA ASP A 198 -7.50 10.84 -18.08
C ASP A 198 -8.91 10.76 -17.46
N SER A 199 -9.55 11.92 -17.37
CA SER A 199 -10.89 12.04 -16.79
C SER A 199 -11.98 11.40 -17.64
N LYS A 200 -11.79 11.34 -18.98
CA LYS A 200 -12.71 10.67 -19.89
C LYS A 200 -12.67 9.15 -19.69
N LEU A 201 -11.47 8.58 -19.59
CA LEU A 201 -11.30 7.15 -19.33
C LEU A 201 -11.95 6.71 -18.02
N LEU A 202 -11.81 7.52 -16.94
CA LEU A 202 -12.50 7.24 -15.68
C LEU A 202 -14.02 7.20 -15.86
N ARG A 203 -14.62 8.19 -16.55
CA ARG A 203 -16.07 8.22 -16.80
C ARG A 203 -16.54 7.03 -17.63
N ASP A 204 -15.80 6.70 -18.67
CA ASP A 204 -16.12 5.55 -19.54
C ASP A 204 -16.02 4.21 -18.77
N PHE A 205 -15.01 4.08 -17.89
CA PHE A 205 -14.88 2.93 -17.00
C PHE A 205 -16.07 2.81 -16.05
N LEU A 206 -16.44 3.90 -15.38
CA LEU A 206 -17.55 3.92 -14.43
C LEU A 206 -18.89 3.61 -15.12
N LYS A 207 -19.16 4.22 -16.30
CA LYS A 207 -20.39 3.93 -17.07
C LYS A 207 -20.52 2.45 -17.38
N LYS A 208 -19.43 1.81 -17.83
CA LYS A 208 -19.43 0.40 -18.22
C LYS A 208 -19.56 -0.57 -17.04
N ASN A 209 -19.20 -0.13 -15.84
CA ASN A 209 -19.07 -1.02 -14.68
C ASN A 209 -19.92 -0.59 -13.48
N LEU A 210 -20.83 0.36 -13.63
CA LEU A 210 -21.55 0.98 -12.51
C LEU A 210 -22.26 -0.06 -11.65
N ASN A 211 -22.98 -1.00 -12.26
CA ASN A 211 -23.73 -2.04 -11.57
C ASN A 211 -22.84 -3.00 -10.73
N ASN A 212 -21.56 -3.09 -11.07
CA ASN A 212 -20.58 -3.92 -10.35
C ASN A 212 -19.71 -3.11 -9.40
N THR A 213 -19.92 -1.79 -9.32
CA THR A 213 -19.09 -0.89 -8.51
C THR A 213 -19.74 -0.66 -7.15
N SER A 214 -19.06 -1.05 -6.08
CA SER A 214 -19.56 -0.77 -4.74
C SER A 214 -19.70 0.74 -4.49
N ARG A 215 -20.64 1.13 -3.63
CA ARG A 215 -20.83 2.55 -3.23
C ARG A 215 -19.55 3.14 -2.63
N THR A 216 -18.77 2.35 -1.91
CA THR A 216 -17.46 2.77 -1.37
C THR A 216 -16.50 3.09 -2.51
N THR A 217 -16.31 2.18 -3.46
CA THR A 217 -15.43 2.39 -4.62
C THR A 217 -15.85 3.61 -5.42
N LEU A 218 -17.16 3.74 -5.72
CA LEU A 218 -17.69 4.87 -6.47
C LEU A 218 -17.39 6.20 -5.77
N ARG A 219 -17.70 6.35 -4.47
CA ARG A 219 -17.45 7.57 -3.71
C ARG A 219 -15.99 8.01 -3.76
N TYR A 220 -15.05 7.06 -3.62
CA TYR A 220 -13.61 7.34 -3.71
C TYR A 220 -13.20 7.74 -5.14
N ALA A 221 -13.70 7.04 -6.16
CA ALA A 221 -13.35 7.29 -7.55
C ALA A 221 -13.76 8.70 -8.02
N ILE A 222 -14.97 9.15 -7.62
CA ILE A 222 -15.54 10.44 -8.06
C ILE A 222 -15.24 11.61 -7.12
N GLU A 223 -14.39 11.43 -6.09
CA GLU A 223 -14.12 12.46 -5.06
C GLU A 223 -13.72 13.81 -5.66
N LYS A 224 -13.03 13.83 -6.79
CA LYS A 224 -12.54 15.04 -7.47
C LYS A 224 -13.51 15.60 -8.51
N PHE A 225 -14.66 14.98 -8.72
CA PHE A 225 -15.70 15.51 -9.59
C PHE A 225 -16.44 16.70 -8.94
N SER A 226 -17.08 17.55 -9.72
CA SER A 226 -17.94 18.61 -9.21
C SER A 226 -19.08 18.03 -8.36
N LYS A 227 -19.62 18.83 -7.43
CA LYS A 227 -20.75 18.41 -6.58
C LYS A 227 -21.93 17.90 -7.40
N THR A 228 -22.27 18.62 -8.47
CA THR A 228 -23.36 18.27 -9.39
C THR A 228 -23.10 16.90 -10.08
N GLU A 229 -21.89 16.71 -10.59
CA GLU A 229 -21.53 15.44 -11.26
C GLU A 229 -21.49 14.28 -10.27
N ARG A 230 -20.95 14.47 -9.07
CA ARG A 230 -20.96 13.45 -8.01
C ARG A 230 -22.38 13.03 -7.66
N ASN A 231 -23.32 13.98 -7.52
CA ASN A 231 -24.71 13.65 -7.22
C ASN A 231 -25.33 12.79 -8.32
N ARG A 232 -25.10 13.11 -9.61
CA ARG A 232 -25.57 12.30 -10.74
C ARG A 232 -25.07 10.85 -10.66
N TRP A 233 -23.77 10.67 -10.36
CA TRP A 233 -23.19 9.32 -10.23
C TRP A 233 -23.72 8.56 -9.00
N LEU A 234 -24.06 9.26 -7.93
CA LEU A 234 -24.56 8.63 -6.70
C LEU A 234 -26.08 8.33 -6.76
N SER A 235 -26.83 8.94 -7.66
CA SER A 235 -28.26 8.66 -7.88
C SER A 235 -28.53 7.70 -9.04
N ALA A 236 -27.50 7.35 -9.81
CA ALA A 236 -27.59 6.33 -10.86
C ALA A 236 -27.37 4.93 -10.26
#